data_7831843b6133d1b9321116cde88f0bba
#
_entry.id   7831843b6133d1b9321116cde88f0bba
#
_cell.length_a   1.000
_cell.length_b   1.000
_cell.length_c   1.000
_cell.angle_alpha   90.00
_cell.angle_beta   90.00
_cell.angle_gamma   90.00
#
_symmetry.space_group_name_H-M   'P 1'
#
loop_
_entity.id
_entity.type
_entity.pdbx_description
1 polymer ?
#
loop_
_entity_poly.entity_id
_entity_poly.type
_entity_poly.pdbx_seq_one_letter_code
_entity_poly.pdbx_strand_id
1 'polypeptide(L)'
;MKAPGGAAAIELPGPWTHRHITAGGASFHVADTGTAMDYALVLLHAFPEHWWSWRDVIPPLAGAGRRVVAMDIRGCGTSDLSRGASDLVQLAQDVIGVVRTLGISSFSVAGAGTGGAVAWMVGALSPSELRSLIALGAPHPLGIRPVIGRAPWSGGRLLQGRLALPTGRVRALRDGRLLDAVYRSWASPSSRERLDSQSGPFRAALARPFAPHTA
;
A
#
# COMPACT_ATOMS: atom_id res chain seq x y z
N MET A 1 -24.43 8.42 12.11
CA MET A 1 -24.47 8.26 10.64
C MET A 1 -23.52 7.13 10.28
N LYS A 2 -24.04 6.00 9.77
CA LYS A 2 -23.25 4.81 9.48
C LYS A 2 -22.45 5.09 8.21
N ALA A 3 -21.12 5.12 8.30
CA ALA A 3 -20.26 5.27 7.12
C ALA A 3 -20.56 4.14 6.12
N PRO A 4 -20.63 4.41 4.82
CA PRO A 4 -20.77 3.36 3.81
C PRO A 4 -19.48 2.54 3.76
N GLY A 5 -19.42 1.47 4.54
CA GLY A 5 -18.28 0.55 4.62
C GLY A 5 -18.26 -0.50 3.51
N GLY A 6 -18.49 -0.09 2.26
CA GLY A 6 -18.44 -0.97 1.10
C GLY A 6 -17.21 -0.69 0.22
N ALA A 7 -16.88 -1.62 -0.69
CA ALA A 7 -15.83 -1.44 -1.70
C ALA A 7 -15.96 -0.11 -2.44
N ALA A 8 -17.17 0.34 -2.74
CA ALA A 8 -17.47 1.63 -3.38
C ALA A 8 -16.90 2.88 -2.67
N ALA A 9 -16.63 2.81 -1.36
CA ALA A 9 -16.00 3.92 -0.63
C ALA A 9 -14.46 3.92 -0.77
N ILE A 10 -13.88 2.87 -1.35
CA ILE A 10 -12.44 2.63 -1.48
C ILE A 10 -12.05 2.59 -2.95
N GLU A 11 -12.85 1.96 -3.80
CA GLU A 11 -12.67 1.84 -5.24
C GLU A 11 -13.28 3.06 -5.94
N LEU A 12 -12.62 4.20 -5.79
CA LEU A 12 -13.10 5.48 -6.32
C LEU A 12 -12.82 5.60 -7.83
N PRO A 13 -13.76 6.18 -8.60
CA PRO A 13 -13.62 6.33 -10.05
C PRO A 13 -12.44 7.26 -10.41
N GLY A 14 -11.86 7.02 -11.59
CA GLY A 14 -10.77 7.79 -12.13
C GLY A 14 -10.31 7.24 -13.49
N PRO A 15 -9.18 7.69 -14.02
CA PRO A 15 -8.63 7.20 -15.29
C PRO A 15 -7.95 5.83 -15.10
N TRP A 16 -8.60 4.93 -14.41
CA TRP A 16 -8.22 3.55 -14.13
C TRP A 16 -9.44 2.65 -14.05
N THR A 17 -9.21 1.35 -14.15
CA THR A 17 -10.22 0.30 -13.93
C THR A 17 -9.86 -0.45 -12.67
N HIS A 18 -10.83 -0.62 -11.76
CA HIS A 18 -10.69 -1.48 -10.60
C HIS A 18 -10.84 -2.94 -10.99
N ARG A 19 -9.88 -3.76 -10.61
CA ARG A 19 -9.87 -5.19 -10.90
C ARG A 19 -9.47 -5.97 -9.65
N HIS A 20 -10.05 -7.16 -9.49
CA HIS A 20 -9.66 -8.13 -8.49
C HIS A 20 -8.94 -9.30 -9.17
N ILE A 21 -7.68 -9.48 -8.83
CA ILE A 21 -6.78 -10.46 -9.44
C ILE A 21 -6.53 -11.58 -8.46
N THR A 22 -6.85 -12.80 -8.83
CA THR A 22 -6.55 -13.98 -8.01
C THR A 22 -5.12 -14.44 -8.28
N ALA A 23 -4.28 -14.45 -7.25
CA ALA A 23 -2.92 -14.95 -7.30
C ALA A 23 -2.57 -15.64 -5.97
N GLY A 24 -1.85 -16.75 -6.00
CA GLY A 24 -1.43 -17.47 -4.79
C GLY A 24 -2.58 -17.86 -3.85
N GLY A 25 -3.80 -18.06 -4.38
CA GLY A 25 -4.99 -18.41 -3.60
C GLY A 25 -5.63 -17.25 -2.84
N ALA A 26 -5.26 -16.01 -3.13
CA ALA A 26 -5.87 -14.80 -2.58
C ALA A 26 -6.29 -13.84 -3.70
N SER A 27 -7.26 -12.97 -3.41
CA SER A 27 -7.74 -11.93 -4.32
C SER A 27 -7.11 -10.59 -3.97
N PHE A 28 -6.54 -9.92 -4.97
CA PHE A 28 -5.88 -8.62 -4.82
C PHE A 28 -6.57 -7.57 -5.65
N HIS A 29 -6.88 -6.46 -5.03
CA HIS A 29 -7.39 -5.30 -5.72
C HIS A 29 -6.25 -4.52 -6.37
N VAL A 30 -6.49 -4.07 -7.59
CA VAL A 30 -5.62 -3.17 -8.34
C VAL A 30 -6.43 -2.07 -9.02
N ALA A 31 -5.91 -0.86 -9.03
CA ALA A 31 -6.31 0.21 -9.94
C ALA A 31 -5.33 0.18 -11.13
N ASP A 32 -5.82 -0.26 -12.29
CA ASP A 32 -5.04 -0.52 -13.50
C ASP A 32 -5.45 0.46 -14.60
N THR A 33 -4.52 1.23 -15.13
CA THR A 33 -4.81 2.16 -16.23
C THR A 33 -5.00 1.46 -17.59
N GLY A 34 -4.69 0.18 -17.64
CA GLY A 34 -4.91 -0.72 -18.77
C GLY A 34 -4.38 -0.18 -20.10
N THR A 35 -3.55 -0.89 -20.73
CA THR A 35 -3.34 -0.98 -22.19
C THR A 35 -2.55 -2.24 -22.38
N ALA A 36 -2.68 -2.86 -23.53
CA ALA A 36 -1.97 -4.10 -23.88
C ALA A 36 -0.46 -3.86 -24.03
N MET A 37 0.23 -3.58 -22.94
CA MET A 37 1.68 -3.42 -22.92
C MET A 37 2.28 -4.51 -22.04
N ASP A 38 3.29 -5.19 -22.55
CA ASP A 38 4.06 -6.22 -21.84
C ASP A 38 4.87 -5.66 -20.66
N TYR A 39 4.80 -4.35 -20.44
CA TYR A 39 5.49 -3.62 -19.40
C TYR A 39 4.55 -2.75 -18.58
N ALA A 40 4.70 -2.77 -17.26
CA ALA A 40 3.95 -1.92 -16.36
C ALA A 40 4.80 -1.31 -15.25
N LEU A 41 4.31 -0.22 -14.68
CA LEU A 41 4.79 0.33 -13.41
C LEU A 41 3.84 -0.08 -12.29
N VAL A 42 4.32 -0.90 -11.38
CA VAL A 42 3.58 -1.34 -10.19
C VAL A 42 3.83 -0.37 -9.04
N LEU A 43 2.76 0.13 -8.42
CA LEU A 43 2.82 1.07 -7.30
C LEU A 43 2.33 0.39 -6.02
N LEU A 44 3.17 0.40 -4.97
CA LEU A 44 2.90 -0.23 -3.67
C LEU A 44 2.86 0.83 -2.58
N HIS A 45 1.73 0.92 -1.88
CA HIS A 45 1.47 1.91 -0.85
C HIS A 45 2.18 1.61 0.47
N ALA A 46 2.27 2.60 1.35
CA ALA A 46 2.70 2.45 2.74
C ALA A 46 1.56 1.95 3.63
N PHE A 47 1.87 1.39 4.81
CA PHE A 47 0.90 1.19 5.88
C PHE A 47 0.70 2.51 6.66
N PRO A 48 -0.52 2.89 7.04
CA PRO A 48 -1.81 2.17 6.92
C PRO A 48 -2.66 2.63 5.73
N GLU A 49 -2.07 2.87 4.61
CA GLU A 49 -2.68 3.37 3.39
C GLU A 49 -3.18 2.23 2.48
N HIS A 50 -3.60 2.58 1.27
CA HIS A 50 -3.95 1.67 0.18
C HIS A 50 -3.70 2.37 -1.17
N TRP A 51 -4.07 1.74 -2.31
CA TRP A 51 -3.83 2.24 -3.67
C TRP A 51 -4.12 3.73 -3.86
N TRP A 52 -5.08 4.30 -3.13
CA TRP A 52 -5.50 5.71 -3.22
C TRP A 52 -4.37 6.71 -2.93
N SER A 53 -3.32 6.29 -2.24
CA SER A 53 -2.11 7.11 -2.03
C SER A 53 -1.47 7.56 -3.35
N TRP A 54 -1.67 6.79 -4.41
CA TRP A 54 -1.08 7.02 -5.72
C TRP A 54 -1.99 7.76 -6.71
N ARG A 55 -3.23 8.12 -6.33
CA ARG A 55 -4.25 8.73 -7.21
C ARG A 55 -3.75 9.93 -8.01
N ASP A 56 -2.94 10.78 -7.40
CA ASP A 56 -2.40 12.00 -8.05
C ASP A 56 -1.19 11.70 -8.94
N VAL A 57 -0.56 10.53 -8.78
CA VAL A 57 0.62 10.08 -9.54
C VAL A 57 0.20 9.25 -10.77
N ILE A 58 -0.89 8.51 -10.68
CA ILE A 58 -1.37 7.63 -11.76
C ILE A 58 -1.67 8.40 -13.05
N PRO A 59 -2.48 9.51 -13.05
CA PRO A 59 -2.87 10.16 -14.30
C PRO A 59 -1.68 10.73 -15.12
N PRO A 60 -0.71 11.45 -14.53
CA PRO A 60 0.42 11.94 -15.31
C PRO A 60 1.31 10.84 -15.87
N LEU A 61 1.46 9.71 -15.16
CA LEU A 61 2.22 8.56 -15.65
C LEU A 61 1.49 7.85 -16.79
N ALA A 62 0.17 7.69 -16.68
CA ALA A 62 -0.66 7.13 -17.76
C ALA A 62 -0.66 8.04 -18.98
N GLY A 63 -0.75 9.38 -18.79
CA GLY A 63 -0.65 10.38 -19.85
C GLY A 63 0.71 10.36 -20.55
N ALA A 64 1.77 9.90 -19.88
CA ALA A 64 3.09 9.66 -20.48
C ALA A 64 3.20 8.28 -21.17
N GLY A 65 2.08 7.61 -21.42
CA GLY A 65 2.02 6.32 -22.12
C GLY A 65 2.48 5.12 -21.27
N ARG A 66 2.44 5.23 -19.94
CA ARG A 66 2.81 4.12 -19.03
C ARG A 66 1.56 3.38 -18.57
N ARG A 67 1.59 2.05 -18.64
CA ARG A 67 0.62 1.26 -17.89
C ARG A 67 1.00 1.30 -16.41
N VAL A 68 0.06 1.73 -15.58
CA VAL A 68 0.26 1.85 -14.12
C VAL A 68 -0.70 0.89 -13.42
N VAL A 69 -0.18 0.11 -12.50
CA VAL A 69 -0.93 -0.84 -11.66
C VAL A 69 -0.70 -0.47 -10.20
N ALA A 70 -1.62 0.26 -9.58
CA ALA A 70 -1.56 0.53 -8.15
C ALA A 70 -2.27 -0.58 -7.40
N MET A 71 -1.51 -1.37 -6.63
CA MET A 71 -1.99 -2.58 -5.96
C MET A 71 -2.23 -2.32 -4.48
N ASP A 72 -3.34 -2.83 -3.97
CA ASP A 72 -3.55 -2.99 -2.54
C ASP A 72 -2.78 -4.22 -2.05
N ILE A 73 -1.80 -3.98 -1.17
CA ILE A 73 -1.04 -5.06 -0.53
C ILE A 73 -2.00 -5.92 0.31
N ARG A 74 -1.72 -7.20 0.45
CA ARG A 74 -2.48 -8.15 1.27
C ARG A 74 -2.86 -7.53 2.64
N GLY A 75 -4.14 -7.60 2.98
CA GLY A 75 -4.68 -7.03 4.22
C GLY A 75 -5.03 -5.55 4.16
N CYS A 76 -4.80 -4.87 3.04
CA CYS A 76 -5.09 -3.46 2.85
C CYS A 76 -6.17 -3.25 1.77
N GLY A 77 -6.76 -2.05 1.75
CA GLY A 77 -7.75 -1.66 0.76
C GLY A 77 -8.89 -2.66 0.63
N THR A 78 -9.12 -3.17 -0.57
CA THR A 78 -10.11 -4.24 -0.84
C THR A 78 -9.48 -5.59 -1.19
N SER A 79 -8.16 -5.74 -1.04
CA SER A 79 -7.48 -7.04 -1.13
C SER A 79 -7.87 -7.98 0.00
N ASP A 80 -7.69 -9.28 -0.23
CA ASP A 80 -7.94 -10.33 0.78
C ASP A 80 -7.04 -10.16 1.99
N LEU A 81 -7.57 -10.61 3.11
CA LEU A 81 -6.91 -10.59 4.39
C LEU A 81 -5.99 -11.80 4.55
N SER A 82 -4.87 -11.60 5.20
CA SER A 82 -4.06 -12.73 5.67
C SER A 82 -4.76 -13.42 6.85
N ARG A 83 -4.73 -14.76 6.88
CA ARG A 83 -5.16 -15.54 8.05
C ARG A 83 -4.10 -15.58 9.17
N GLY A 84 -2.98 -14.87 8.98
CA GLY A 84 -1.85 -14.76 9.90
C GLY A 84 -0.96 -13.59 9.49
N ALA A 85 0.15 -13.38 10.21
CA ALA A 85 1.14 -12.40 9.81
C ALA A 85 1.75 -12.78 8.46
N SER A 86 1.75 -11.85 7.51
CA SER A 86 2.45 -12.01 6.24
C SER A 86 3.86 -11.45 6.38
N ASP A 87 4.87 -12.22 6.00
CA ASP A 87 6.23 -11.74 5.90
C ASP A 87 6.49 -11.02 4.56
N LEU A 88 7.64 -10.37 4.44
CA LEU A 88 8.01 -9.65 3.23
C LEU A 88 8.15 -10.56 2.00
N VAL A 89 8.51 -11.81 2.19
CA VAL A 89 8.63 -12.79 1.11
C VAL A 89 7.26 -13.10 0.53
N GLN A 90 6.27 -13.38 1.39
CA GLN A 90 4.89 -13.61 0.97
C GLN A 90 4.31 -12.40 0.23
N LEU A 91 4.50 -11.19 0.79
CA LEU A 91 3.99 -9.96 0.15
C LEU A 91 4.64 -9.71 -1.22
N ALA A 92 5.91 -10.01 -1.38
CA ALA A 92 6.59 -9.91 -2.68
C ALA A 92 6.11 -10.97 -3.67
N GLN A 93 5.88 -12.19 -3.22
CA GLN A 93 5.29 -13.26 -4.04
C GLN A 93 3.89 -12.93 -4.51
N ASP A 94 3.09 -12.26 -3.68
CA ASP A 94 1.77 -11.74 -4.06
C ASP A 94 1.87 -10.73 -5.22
N VAL A 95 2.79 -9.77 -5.12
CA VAL A 95 3.03 -8.79 -6.20
C VAL A 95 3.44 -9.49 -7.50
N ILE A 96 4.42 -10.39 -7.43
CA ILE A 96 4.90 -11.13 -8.59
C ILE A 96 3.76 -11.97 -9.19
N GLY A 97 2.96 -12.64 -8.36
CA GLY A 97 1.80 -13.41 -8.78
C GLY A 97 0.74 -12.56 -9.50
N VAL A 98 0.43 -11.38 -8.97
CA VAL A 98 -0.51 -10.44 -9.60
C VAL A 98 0.02 -9.97 -10.95
N VAL A 99 1.29 -9.58 -11.04
CA VAL A 99 1.93 -9.12 -12.28
C VAL A 99 1.85 -10.20 -13.37
N ARG A 100 2.20 -11.45 -13.02
CA ARG A 100 2.13 -12.59 -13.93
C ARG A 100 0.70 -12.90 -14.38
N THR A 101 -0.27 -12.84 -13.47
CA THR A 101 -1.69 -13.06 -13.79
C THR A 101 -2.24 -11.97 -14.71
N LEU A 102 -1.71 -10.74 -14.63
CA LEU A 102 -2.03 -9.64 -15.54
C LEU A 102 -1.38 -9.78 -16.93
N GLY A 103 -0.58 -10.82 -17.16
CA GLY A 103 0.14 -11.05 -18.42
C GLY A 103 1.31 -10.09 -18.66
N ILE A 104 1.83 -9.48 -17.59
CA ILE A 104 2.94 -8.52 -17.67
C ILE A 104 4.25 -9.31 -17.62
N SER A 105 5.03 -9.26 -18.70
CA SER A 105 6.28 -10.00 -18.84
C SER A 105 7.49 -9.30 -18.22
N SER A 106 7.41 -7.96 -18.09
CA SER A 106 8.44 -7.16 -17.40
C SER A 106 7.82 -5.93 -16.74
N PHE A 107 8.36 -5.50 -15.60
CA PHE A 107 7.80 -4.38 -14.86
C PHE A 107 8.85 -3.56 -14.11
N SER A 108 8.47 -2.35 -13.74
CA SER A 108 9.15 -1.60 -12.67
C SER A 108 8.25 -1.58 -11.44
N VAL A 109 8.85 -1.47 -10.27
CA VAL A 109 8.13 -1.36 -9.01
C VAL A 109 8.53 -0.08 -8.28
N ALA A 110 7.55 0.68 -7.82
CA ALA A 110 7.75 1.82 -6.92
C ALA A 110 6.95 1.59 -5.64
N GLY A 111 7.62 1.64 -4.49
CA GLY A 111 6.98 1.41 -3.21
C GLY A 111 7.34 2.47 -2.19
N ALA A 112 6.36 2.86 -1.36
CA ALA A 112 6.55 3.78 -0.25
C ALA A 112 6.48 3.05 1.10
N GLY A 113 7.36 3.38 2.05
CA GLY A 113 7.36 2.77 3.37
C GLY A 113 7.35 1.24 3.33
N THR A 114 6.29 0.60 3.83
CA THR A 114 6.11 -0.86 3.77
C THR A 114 6.14 -1.36 2.33
N GLY A 115 5.47 -0.68 1.38
CA GLY A 115 5.51 -1.02 -0.04
C GLY A 115 6.93 -0.94 -0.62
N GLY A 116 7.77 -0.03 -0.13
CA GLY A 116 9.18 0.05 -0.49
C GLY A 116 10.00 -1.14 0.03
N ALA A 117 9.70 -1.62 1.24
CA ALA A 117 10.30 -2.85 1.77
C ALA A 117 9.91 -4.08 0.94
N VAL A 118 8.64 -4.16 0.53
CA VAL A 118 8.16 -5.20 -0.40
C VAL A 118 8.85 -5.09 -1.75
N ALA A 119 9.03 -3.87 -2.29
CA ALA A 119 9.72 -3.64 -3.55
C ALA A 119 11.17 -4.17 -3.52
N TRP A 120 11.91 -3.97 -2.43
CA TRP A 120 13.23 -4.57 -2.25
C TRP A 120 13.21 -6.09 -2.35
N MET A 121 12.22 -6.74 -1.72
CA MET A 121 12.07 -8.19 -1.76
C MET A 121 11.65 -8.68 -3.15
N VAL A 122 10.79 -7.94 -3.87
CA VAL A 122 10.46 -8.23 -5.27
C VAL A 122 11.73 -8.22 -6.13
N GLY A 123 12.62 -7.24 -5.94
CA GLY A 123 13.90 -7.19 -6.64
C GLY A 123 14.80 -8.40 -6.37
N ALA A 124 14.76 -8.93 -5.16
CA ALA A 124 15.53 -10.13 -4.80
C ALA A 124 14.93 -11.42 -5.39
N LEU A 125 13.58 -11.51 -5.48
CA LEU A 125 12.88 -12.74 -5.89
C LEU A 125 12.62 -12.82 -7.41
N SER A 126 12.57 -11.69 -8.12
CA SER A 126 12.23 -11.64 -9.56
C SER A 126 13.12 -10.69 -10.35
N PRO A 127 14.45 -10.84 -10.28
CA PRO A 127 15.38 -9.90 -10.92
C PRO A 127 15.30 -9.92 -12.45
N SER A 128 14.90 -11.04 -13.06
CA SER A 128 14.79 -11.17 -14.51
C SER A 128 13.58 -10.46 -15.13
N GLU A 129 12.49 -10.29 -14.37
CA GLU A 129 11.26 -9.63 -14.79
C GLU A 129 11.27 -8.14 -14.42
N LEU A 130 12.11 -7.74 -13.45
CA LEU A 130 12.17 -6.39 -12.91
C LEU A 130 13.14 -5.52 -13.70
N ARG A 131 12.64 -4.39 -14.25
CA ARG A 131 13.47 -3.40 -14.97
C ARG A 131 14.08 -2.34 -14.05
N SER A 132 13.30 -1.88 -13.07
CA SER A 132 13.78 -0.89 -12.10
C SER A 132 12.98 -0.96 -10.80
N LEU A 133 13.61 -0.49 -9.72
CA LEU A 133 13.05 -0.44 -8.39
C LEU A 133 13.21 0.97 -7.82
N ILE A 134 12.13 1.50 -7.26
CA ILE A 134 12.11 2.78 -6.54
C ILE A 134 11.57 2.53 -5.13
N ALA A 135 12.38 2.78 -4.11
CA ALA A 135 11.99 2.66 -2.71
C ALA A 135 11.96 4.04 -2.05
N LEU A 136 10.76 4.52 -1.72
CA LEU A 136 10.52 5.82 -1.12
C LEU A 136 10.37 5.68 0.40
N GLY A 137 11.28 6.27 1.17
CA GLY A 137 11.24 6.21 2.62
C GLY A 137 11.38 4.79 3.18
N ALA A 138 12.00 3.88 2.44
CA ALA A 138 12.21 2.48 2.81
C ALA A 138 13.69 2.11 2.61
N PRO A 139 14.49 2.11 3.68
CA PRO A 139 15.87 1.67 3.59
C PRO A 139 15.94 0.19 3.22
N HIS A 140 17.04 -0.21 2.59
CA HIS A 140 17.26 -1.62 2.26
C HIS A 140 17.16 -2.50 3.52
N PRO A 141 16.49 -3.66 3.50
CA PRO A 141 16.26 -4.50 4.68
C PRO A 141 17.52 -4.85 5.46
N LEU A 142 18.64 -5.08 4.77
CA LEU A 142 19.95 -5.32 5.42
C LEU A 142 20.55 -4.07 6.09
N GLY A 143 20.11 -2.87 5.71
CA GLY A 143 20.58 -1.60 6.29
C GLY A 143 19.79 -1.13 7.51
N ILE A 144 18.67 -1.77 7.85
CA ILE A 144 17.77 -1.31 8.91
C ILE A 144 18.37 -1.48 10.31
N ARG A 145 19.15 -2.51 10.55
CA ARG A 145 19.71 -2.81 11.88
C ARG A 145 20.49 -1.67 12.54
N PRO A 146 21.37 -0.93 11.84
CA PRO A 146 22.09 0.19 12.44
C PRO A 146 21.21 1.42 12.70
N VAL A 147 20.13 1.59 11.92
CA VAL A 147 19.29 2.80 11.96
C VAL A 147 18.29 2.75 13.12
N ILE A 148 17.75 1.58 13.46
CA ILE A 148 16.78 1.41 14.55
C ILE A 148 17.39 1.78 15.92
N GLY A 149 18.67 1.54 16.12
CA GLY A 149 19.38 1.88 17.37
C GLY A 149 19.71 3.37 17.52
N ARG A 150 19.72 4.15 16.44
CA ARG A 150 20.20 5.54 16.41
C ARG A 150 19.12 6.58 16.11
N ALA A 151 17.92 6.18 15.67
CA ALA A 151 16.88 7.12 15.32
C ALA A 151 16.23 7.73 16.56
N PRO A 152 16.36 9.04 16.80
CA PRO A 152 15.60 9.69 17.85
C PRO A 152 14.13 9.64 17.45
N TRP A 153 13.30 9.29 18.41
CA TRP A 153 11.83 9.41 18.47
C TRP A 153 11.12 9.86 17.17
N SER A 154 11.22 9.11 16.10
CA SER A 154 10.43 9.34 14.89
C SER A 154 8.99 8.90 15.17
N GLY A 155 8.00 9.59 14.57
CA GLY A 155 6.57 9.25 14.72
C GLY A 155 6.24 7.78 14.45
N GLY A 156 7.07 7.07 13.67
CA GLY A 156 7.01 5.63 13.46
C GLY A 156 7.18 4.78 14.73
N ARG A 157 8.00 5.21 15.71
CA ARG A 157 8.14 4.49 17.00
C ARG A 157 6.92 4.68 17.90
N LEU A 158 6.30 5.87 17.86
CA LEU A 158 5.02 6.11 18.54
C LEU A 158 3.90 5.26 17.96
N LEU A 159 3.88 5.11 16.64
CA LEU A 159 2.96 4.23 15.93
C LEU A 159 3.22 2.78 16.30
N GLN A 160 4.47 2.31 16.21
CA GLN A 160 4.87 0.95 16.59
C GLN A 160 4.61 0.65 18.05
N GLY A 161 4.90 1.57 18.97
CA GLY A 161 4.62 1.41 20.40
C GLY A 161 3.12 1.36 20.70
N ARG A 162 2.31 2.18 20.05
CA ARG A 162 0.85 2.14 20.18
C ARG A 162 0.23 0.94 19.46
N LEU A 163 0.83 0.46 18.40
CA LEU A 163 0.51 -0.80 17.74
C LEU A 163 0.97 -2.01 18.58
N ALA A 164 1.84 -1.90 19.54
CA ALA A 164 2.27 -2.99 20.44
C ALA A 164 1.26 -3.37 21.54
N LEU A 165 0.21 -2.57 21.80
CA LEU A 165 -0.82 -2.83 22.83
C LEU A 165 -2.05 -3.55 22.24
N PRO A 166 -2.45 -4.76 22.71
CA PRO A 166 -3.40 -5.63 21.99
C PRO A 166 -4.84 -5.12 21.90
N THR A 167 -5.34 -4.42 22.90
CA THR A 167 -6.79 -4.16 23.04
C THR A 167 -7.27 -2.79 22.56
N GLY A 168 -6.41 -1.78 22.50
CA GLY A 168 -6.75 -0.43 22.03
C GLY A 168 -6.52 -0.21 20.53
N ARG A 169 -5.75 -1.08 19.90
CA ARG A 169 -5.27 -0.99 18.51
C ARG A 169 -6.37 -1.02 17.47
N VAL A 170 -7.12 -2.10 17.50
CA VAL A 170 -8.19 -2.39 16.53
C VAL A 170 -9.21 -1.26 16.53
N ARG A 171 -9.58 -0.75 17.72
CA ARG A 171 -10.51 0.35 17.85
C ARG A 171 -9.94 1.66 17.33
N ALA A 172 -8.69 1.99 17.69
CA ALA A 172 -8.04 3.24 17.26
C ALA A 172 -7.80 3.29 15.75
N LEU A 173 -7.51 2.13 15.12
CA LEU A 173 -7.43 2.03 13.66
C LEU A 173 -8.81 2.16 13.01
N ARG A 174 -9.82 1.44 13.51
CA ARG A 174 -11.19 1.51 12.99
C ARG A 174 -11.84 2.89 13.12
N ASP A 175 -11.58 3.58 14.22
CA ASP A 175 -12.11 4.92 14.48
C ASP A 175 -11.36 6.00 13.64
N GLY A 176 -10.30 5.65 12.93
CA GLY A 176 -9.46 6.57 12.14
C GLY A 176 -8.61 7.52 12.99
N ARG A 177 -8.73 7.52 14.33
CA ARG A 177 -7.98 8.43 15.22
C ARG A 177 -6.47 8.23 15.15
N LEU A 178 -6.03 6.99 14.96
CA LEU A 178 -4.62 6.68 14.81
C LEU A 178 -4.09 7.17 13.46
N LEU A 179 -4.86 7.02 12.39
CA LEU A 179 -4.54 7.54 11.07
C LEU A 179 -4.38 9.06 11.11
N ASP A 180 -5.33 9.76 11.74
CA ASP A 180 -5.29 11.22 11.89
C ASP A 180 -4.06 11.69 12.68
N ALA A 181 -3.72 10.99 13.76
CA ALA A 181 -2.53 11.30 14.56
C ALA A 181 -1.23 11.09 13.76
N VAL A 182 -1.15 10.02 12.96
CA VAL A 182 -0.01 9.73 12.09
C VAL A 182 0.12 10.82 11.03
N TYR A 183 -0.95 11.10 10.29
CA TYR A 183 -0.92 12.12 9.23
C TYR A 183 -0.60 13.51 9.76
N ARG A 184 -1.18 13.92 10.90
CA ARG A 184 -0.83 15.21 11.52
C ARG A 184 0.62 15.30 11.96
N SER A 185 1.23 14.18 12.36
CA SER A 185 2.64 14.16 12.77
C SER A 185 3.61 14.18 11.58
N TRP A 186 3.20 13.67 10.42
CA TRP A 186 4.04 13.58 9.23
C TRP A 186 3.81 14.71 8.24
N ALA A 187 2.60 15.24 8.18
CA ALA A 187 2.26 16.28 7.22
C ALA A 187 2.86 17.62 7.56
N SER A 188 3.41 18.28 6.55
CA SER A 188 3.72 19.71 6.64
C SER A 188 2.44 20.53 6.88
N PRO A 189 2.53 21.71 7.49
CA PRO A 189 1.36 22.58 7.69
C PRO A 189 0.54 22.81 6.41
N SER A 190 1.21 23.00 5.27
CA SER A 190 0.57 23.20 3.96
C SER A 190 -0.13 21.95 3.39
N SER A 191 0.20 20.77 3.88
CA SER A 191 -0.39 19.49 3.42
C SER A 191 -1.57 19.03 4.27
N ARG A 192 -1.76 19.61 5.47
CA ARG A 192 -2.77 19.13 6.44
C ARG A 192 -4.20 19.28 5.93
N GLU A 193 -4.53 20.43 5.36
CA GLU A 193 -5.88 20.68 4.83
C GLU A 193 -6.22 19.70 3.68
N ARG A 194 -5.27 19.43 2.81
CA ARG A 194 -5.42 18.42 1.74
C ARG A 194 -5.61 17.02 2.30
N LEU A 195 -4.86 16.65 3.33
CA LEU A 195 -4.98 15.34 3.98
C LEU A 195 -6.33 15.17 4.66
N ASP A 196 -6.82 16.19 5.36
CA ASP A 196 -8.13 16.15 6.02
C ASP A 196 -9.27 15.94 5.00
N SER A 197 -9.22 16.62 3.85
CA SER A 197 -10.22 16.46 2.78
C SER A 197 -10.15 15.12 2.06
N GLN A 198 -9.00 14.45 2.02
CA GLN A 198 -8.74 13.24 1.25
C GLN A 198 -8.60 11.97 2.10
N SER A 199 -8.73 12.05 3.43
CA SER A 199 -8.55 10.91 4.34
C SER A 199 -9.74 9.94 4.37
N GLY A 200 -10.89 10.31 3.81
CA GLY A 200 -12.12 9.49 3.81
C GLY A 200 -11.91 8.04 3.35
N PRO A 201 -11.33 7.79 2.15
CA PRO A 201 -11.08 6.45 1.66
C PRO A 201 -10.17 5.61 2.55
N PHE A 202 -9.13 6.22 3.15
CA PHE A 202 -8.24 5.53 4.09
C PHE A 202 -8.96 5.09 5.36
N ARG A 203 -9.84 5.96 5.90
CA ARG A 203 -10.68 5.63 7.06
C ARG A 203 -11.66 4.51 6.71
N ALA A 204 -12.27 4.55 5.51
CA ALA A 204 -13.18 3.51 5.05
C ALA A 204 -12.48 2.14 4.94
N ALA A 205 -11.26 2.10 4.42
CA ALA A 205 -10.46 0.89 4.33
C ALA A 205 -10.14 0.28 5.70
N LEU A 206 -9.74 1.11 6.68
CA LEU A 206 -9.42 0.68 8.04
C LEU A 206 -10.66 0.27 8.85
N ALA A 207 -11.85 0.75 8.48
CA ALA A 207 -13.11 0.39 9.14
C ALA A 207 -13.63 -0.99 8.70
N ARG A 208 -13.07 -1.62 7.65
CA ARG A 208 -13.46 -2.95 7.19
C ARG A 208 -13.25 -4.00 8.29
N PRO A 209 -14.14 -5.01 8.39
CA PRO A 209 -13.92 -6.15 9.26
C PRO A 209 -12.56 -6.79 8.97
N PHE A 210 -11.81 -7.11 10.00
CA PHE A 210 -10.49 -7.76 9.95
C PHE A 210 -9.31 -6.92 9.43
N ALA A 211 -9.51 -5.79 8.76
CA ALA A 211 -8.39 -4.94 8.31
C ALA A 211 -7.33 -4.65 9.41
N PRO A 212 -7.73 -4.40 10.68
CA PRO A 212 -6.77 -4.16 11.76
C PRO A 212 -5.99 -5.39 12.25
N HIS A 213 -6.35 -6.59 11.83
CA HIS A 213 -5.67 -7.82 12.28
C HIS A 213 -4.48 -8.22 11.41
N THR A 214 -4.28 -7.53 10.28
CA THR A 214 -3.21 -7.82 9.31
C THR A 214 -2.03 -6.87 9.42
N ALA A 215 -2.11 -5.91 10.33
CA ALA A 215 -1.08 -4.91 10.58
C ALA A 215 -0.13 -5.28 11.73
#